data_f570f94b267ae9760eadfba4be8acb7c
#
_entry.id   f570f94b267ae9760eadfba4be8acb7c
#
_cell.length_a   1.000
_cell.length_b   1.000
_cell.length_c   1.000
_cell.angle_alpha   90.00
_cell.angle_beta   90.00
_cell.angle_gamma   90.00
#
_symmetry.space_group_name_H-M   'P 1'
#
loop_
_entity.id
_entity.type
_entity.pdbx_description
1 polymer ?
#
loop_
_entity_poly.entity_id
_entity_poly.type
_entity_poly.pdbx_seq_one_letter_code
_entity_poly.pdbx_strand_id
1 'polypeptide(L)'
;MSRFKKFVSRYAVPDVTPDIRDEFVVHAAHAVQRNARWLFFLLFLTTPLAALAGSPEVPWIVRYGMPIVMGCYCLLGFVMLSRKIDFSKSPKLAAHYVVDSSISSCFGAIICSTWCVLSWMYAPVDERLQFPIILVMGALATAYCLANIKIGAIANLVIDLVPISLLLLTSGRALDFAAGASLLFAGLFQWRMINAHQDHVLDLLRLKKQNRVLALTDPLTKLLNRRALQDFCEALSDDDDPARLLLIDIDHFKAINDTYGHDLGDEVLVIVAAVLETFSGNNVSAARIGGEEFALLGTNEALPAATALKVLALIREAAMPFDEQVTVSVGVAEGDLGAAEGWQKLYSEADRALYEAKATGRNRACHVSDIGSDPKCQRAEDSREATRAA
;
A
#
# COMPACT_ATOMS: atom_id res chain seq x y z
N MET A 1 -24.28 11.44 -5.77
CA MET A 1 -22.97 12.16 -5.85
C MET A 1 -23.06 13.15 -7.00
N SER A 2 -22.82 14.48 -6.77
CA SER A 2 -22.95 15.49 -7.82
C SER A 2 -21.94 15.24 -8.96
N ARG A 3 -22.22 15.72 -10.20
CA ARG A 3 -21.32 15.62 -11.36
C ARG A 3 -19.93 16.18 -11.03
N PHE A 4 -19.85 17.20 -10.22
CA PHE A 4 -18.62 17.83 -9.74
C PHE A 4 -17.79 16.87 -8.84
N LYS A 5 -18.40 16.18 -7.85
CA LYS A 5 -17.68 15.19 -7.02
C LYS A 5 -17.14 14.03 -7.87
N LYS A 6 -17.86 13.58 -8.91
CA LYS A 6 -17.36 12.57 -9.85
C LYS A 6 -16.15 13.07 -10.66
N PHE A 7 -16.19 14.32 -11.11
CA PHE A 7 -15.06 14.94 -11.80
C PHE A 7 -13.83 14.99 -10.91
N VAL A 8 -13.94 15.57 -9.70
CA VAL A 8 -12.83 15.68 -8.75
C VAL A 8 -12.28 14.29 -8.41
N SER A 9 -13.13 13.28 -8.15
CA SER A 9 -12.68 11.94 -7.82
C SER A 9 -11.87 11.25 -8.93
N ARG A 10 -12.17 11.56 -10.20
CA ARG A 10 -11.45 11.00 -11.37
C ARG A 10 -10.02 11.54 -11.48
N TYR A 11 -9.80 12.78 -11.07
CA TYR A 11 -8.49 13.46 -11.21
C TYR A 11 -7.73 13.63 -9.89
N ALA A 12 -8.38 13.38 -8.75
CA ALA A 12 -7.75 13.45 -7.43
C ALA A 12 -6.81 12.27 -7.15
N VAL A 13 -6.99 11.17 -7.89
CA VAL A 13 -6.20 9.95 -7.73
C VAL A 13 -5.49 9.65 -9.04
N PRO A 14 -4.18 9.35 -9.03
CA PRO A 14 -3.44 9.05 -10.23
C PRO A 14 -3.95 7.76 -10.90
N ASP A 15 -3.75 7.69 -12.23
CA ASP A 15 -4.09 6.50 -13.03
C ASP A 15 -2.96 5.46 -12.91
N VAL A 16 -3.08 4.60 -11.91
CA VAL A 16 -2.13 3.54 -11.56
C VAL A 16 -2.89 2.24 -11.27
N THR A 17 -2.17 1.13 -11.10
CA THR A 17 -2.77 -0.16 -10.74
C THR A 17 -3.62 -0.05 -9.47
N PRO A 18 -4.72 -0.82 -9.34
CA PRO A 18 -5.66 -0.71 -8.22
C PRO A 18 -4.98 -0.75 -6.85
N ASP A 19 -4.03 -1.66 -6.65
CA ASP A 19 -3.31 -1.83 -5.38
C ASP A 19 -2.50 -0.59 -4.99
N ILE A 20 -1.72 -0.01 -5.93
CA ILE A 20 -0.95 1.22 -5.70
C ILE A 20 -1.89 2.40 -5.48
N ARG A 21 -3.02 2.42 -6.18
CA ARG A 21 -4.05 3.45 -6.04
C ARG A 21 -4.62 3.49 -4.63
N ASP A 22 -4.99 2.35 -4.07
CA ASP A 22 -5.58 2.25 -2.73
C ASP A 22 -4.55 2.66 -1.66
N GLU A 23 -3.30 2.20 -1.78
CA GLU A 23 -2.22 2.60 -0.87
C GLU A 23 -1.91 4.10 -0.99
N PHE A 24 -1.90 4.65 -2.21
CA PHE A 24 -1.71 6.08 -2.45
C PHE A 24 -2.81 6.92 -1.80
N VAL A 25 -4.08 6.54 -1.96
CA VAL A 25 -5.22 7.28 -1.40
C VAL A 25 -5.19 7.27 0.13
N VAL A 26 -4.88 6.14 0.74
CA VAL A 26 -4.71 6.03 2.20
C VAL A 26 -3.55 6.90 2.68
N HIS A 27 -2.41 6.86 1.99
CA HIS A 27 -1.25 7.71 2.29
C HIS A 27 -1.61 9.21 2.19
N ALA A 28 -2.28 9.61 1.10
CA ALA A 28 -2.71 11.00 0.88
C ALA A 28 -3.68 11.48 1.97
N ALA A 29 -4.65 10.65 2.36
CA ALA A 29 -5.61 10.98 3.41
C ALA A 29 -4.93 11.20 4.78
N HIS A 30 -4.01 10.32 5.17
CA HIS A 30 -3.23 10.48 6.40
C HIS A 30 -2.33 11.71 6.37
N ALA A 31 -1.66 11.98 5.23
CA ALA A 31 -0.80 13.15 5.07
C ALA A 31 -1.60 14.46 5.19
N VAL A 32 -2.76 14.54 4.54
CA VAL A 32 -3.65 15.71 4.65
C VAL A 32 -4.16 15.88 6.07
N GLN A 33 -4.66 14.84 6.71
CA GLN A 33 -5.15 14.93 8.09
C GLN A 33 -4.08 15.48 9.05
N ARG A 34 -2.85 15.00 8.91
CA ARG A 34 -1.72 15.43 9.75
C ARG A 34 -1.31 16.86 9.47
N ASN A 35 -1.11 17.22 8.20
CA ASN A 35 -0.55 18.51 7.80
C ASN A 35 -1.60 19.63 7.83
N ALA A 36 -2.81 19.38 7.35
CA ALA A 36 -3.86 20.38 7.30
C ALA A 36 -4.32 20.85 8.69
N ARG A 37 -4.27 19.98 9.70
CA ARG A 37 -4.57 20.38 11.08
C ARG A 37 -3.66 21.52 11.56
N TRP A 38 -2.34 21.40 11.34
CA TRP A 38 -1.39 22.44 11.70
C TRP A 38 -1.56 23.70 10.84
N LEU A 39 -1.86 23.53 9.55
CA LEU A 39 -2.15 24.64 8.65
C LEU A 39 -3.36 25.46 9.14
N PHE A 40 -4.48 24.80 9.47
CA PHE A 40 -5.67 25.49 9.98
C PHE A 40 -5.40 26.22 11.29
N PHE A 41 -4.62 25.65 12.19
CA PHE A 41 -4.21 26.30 13.43
C PHE A 41 -3.37 27.56 13.16
N LEU A 42 -2.36 27.46 12.29
CA LEU A 42 -1.51 28.59 11.94
C LEU A 42 -2.28 29.68 11.18
N LEU A 43 -3.12 29.29 10.22
CA LEU A 43 -3.97 30.26 9.50
C LEU A 43 -4.95 30.97 10.45
N PHE A 44 -5.51 30.26 11.44
CA PHE A 44 -6.35 30.87 12.47
C PHE A 44 -5.58 31.96 13.23
N LEU A 45 -4.33 31.73 13.63
CA LEU A 45 -3.49 32.71 14.30
C LEU A 45 -3.13 33.91 13.42
N THR A 46 -3.12 33.78 12.10
CA THR A 46 -2.83 34.86 11.16
C THR A 46 -4.05 35.72 10.84
N THR A 47 -5.28 35.29 11.09
CA THR A 47 -6.49 36.06 10.76
C THR A 47 -6.61 37.39 11.50
N PRO A 48 -6.25 37.54 12.78
CA PRO A 48 -6.20 38.85 13.45
C PRO A 48 -5.15 39.79 12.82
N LEU A 49 -4.00 39.26 12.41
CA LEU A 49 -2.94 40.04 11.76
C LEU A 49 -3.40 40.55 10.39
N ALA A 50 -4.14 39.76 9.63
CA ALA A 50 -4.76 40.18 8.38
C ALA A 50 -5.77 41.34 8.60
N ALA A 51 -6.55 41.27 9.67
CA ALA A 51 -7.47 42.36 10.03
C ALA A 51 -6.74 43.65 10.45
N LEU A 52 -5.62 43.52 11.18
CA LEU A 52 -4.77 44.68 11.59
C LEU A 52 -4.04 45.28 10.40
N ALA A 53 -3.62 44.49 9.41
CA ALA A 53 -2.99 44.97 8.18
C ALA A 53 -3.96 45.74 7.27
N GLY A 54 -5.27 45.66 7.50
CA GLY A 54 -6.28 46.35 6.70
C GLY A 54 -6.21 47.87 6.87
N SER A 55 -6.09 48.61 5.73
CA SER A 55 -6.16 50.08 5.72
C SER A 55 -7.50 50.57 6.23
N PRO A 56 -7.55 51.73 6.91
CA PRO A 56 -8.80 52.39 7.35
C PRO A 56 -9.80 52.66 6.23
N GLU A 57 -9.33 52.85 5.00
CA GLU A 57 -10.16 53.15 3.82
C GLU A 57 -10.90 51.90 3.29
N VAL A 58 -10.45 50.70 3.67
CA VAL A 58 -11.11 49.43 3.29
C VAL A 58 -12.42 49.29 4.05
N PRO A 59 -13.56 48.97 3.39
CA PRO A 59 -14.83 48.77 4.05
C PRO A 59 -14.73 47.78 5.23
N TRP A 60 -15.37 48.11 6.36
CA TRP A 60 -15.26 47.33 7.60
C TRP A 60 -15.59 45.85 7.44
N ILE A 61 -16.49 45.52 6.52
CA ILE A 61 -16.89 44.11 6.24
C ILE A 61 -15.74 43.35 5.56
N VAL A 62 -14.94 43.99 4.73
CA VAL A 62 -13.78 43.36 4.07
C VAL A 62 -12.61 43.30 5.07
N ARG A 63 -12.38 44.41 5.81
CA ARG A 63 -11.28 44.54 6.77
C ARG A 63 -11.40 43.56 7.95
N TYR A 64 -12.58 43.38 8.52
CA TYR A 64 -12.82 42.56 9.71
C TYR A 64 -13.72 41.37 9.43
N GLY A 65 -14.78 41.54 8.66
CA GLY A 65 -15.77 40.50 8.41
C GLY A 65 -15.17 39.26 7.71
N MET A 66 -14.40 39.46 6.65
CA MET A 66 -13.81 38.34 5.92
C MET A 66 -12.72 37.59 6.71
N PRO A 67 -11.78 38.25 7.44
CA PRO A 67 -10.88 37.58 8.37
C PRO A 67 -11.61 36.82 9.48
N ILE A 68 -12.71 37.34 10.01
CA ILE A 68 -13.54 36.62 11.00
C ILE A 68 -14.13 35.34 10.39
N VAL A 69 -14.73 35.41 9.19
CA VAL A 69 -15.27 34.23 8.49
C VAL A 69 -14.17 33.19 8.25
N MET A 70 -12.99 33.64 7.82
CA MET A 70 -11.84 32.76 7.62
C MET A 70 -11.37 32.14 8.93
N GLY A 71 -11.34 32.91 10.02
CA GLY A 71 -11.01 32.42 11.36
C GLY A 71 -11.98 31.34 11.84
N CYS A 72 -13.29 31.56 11.67
CA CYS A 72 -14.31 30.57 11.97
C CYS A 72 -14.14 29.31 11.11
N TYR A 73 -13.86 29.45 9.83
CA TYR A 73 -13.58 28.32 8.93
C TYR A 73 -12.33 27.53 9.38
N CYS A 74 -11.27 28.23 9.75
CA CYS A 74 -10.05 27.60 10.25
C CYS A 74 -10.27 26.85 11.56
N LEU A 75 -10.99 27.45 12.51
CA LEU A 75 -11.32 26.83 13.79
C LEU A 75 -12.17 25.57 13.59
N LEU A 76 -13.18 25.62 12.74
CA LEU A 76 -14.01 24.48 12.39
C LEU A 76 -13.16 23.37 11.76
N GLY A 77 -12.32 23.71 10.79
CA GLY A 77 -11.40 22.75 10.13
C GLY A 77 -10.44 22.11 11.11
N PHE A 78 -9.84 22.89 12.00
CA PHE A 78 -8.97 22.35 13.06
C PHE A 78 -9.67 21.36 13.96
N VAL A 79 -10.89 21.66 14.43
CA VAL A 79 -11.69 20.78 15.28
C VAL A 79 -12.07 19.49 14.55
N MET A 80 -12.53 19.58 13.31
CA MET A 80 -12.91 18.41 12.49
C MET A 80 -11.71 17.48 12.23
N LEU A 81 -10.55 18.06 11.90
CA LEU A 81 -9.33 17.30 11.61
C LEU A 81 -8.61 16.77 12.86
N SER A 82 -9.01 17.23 14.06
CA SER A 82 -8.46 16.71 15.32
C SER A 82 -8.96 15.31 15.67
N ARG A 83 -10.06 14.85 15.05
CA ARG A 83 -10.54 13.48 15.18
C ARG A 83 -9.62 12.54 14.40
N LYS A 84 -8.97 11.61 15.11
CA LYS A 84 -8.14 10.59 14.47
C LYS A 84 -9.04 9.60 13.72
N ILE A 85 -8.85 9.48 12.41
CA ILE A 85 -9.53 8.52 11.55
C ILE A 85 -8.48 7.54 11.06
N ASP A 86 -8.73 6.25 11.21
CA ASP A 86 -7.89 5.20 10.65
C ASP A 86 -8.39 4.88 9.23
N PHE A 87 -7.64 5.35 8.23
CA PHE A 87 -7.96 5.14 6.83
C PHE A 87 -7.50 3.78 6.30
N SER A 88 -6.67 3.05 7.04
CA SER A 88 -6.13 1.75 6.60
C SER A 88 -7.23 0.71 6.42
N LYS A 89 -8.31 0.82 7.21
CA LYS A 89 -9.46 -0.11 7.17
C LYS A 89 -10.39 0.07 5.98
N SER A 90 -10.34 1.23 5.29
CA SER A 90 -11.26 1.51 4.19
C SER A 90 -10.69 2.51 3.18
N PRO A 91 -10.08 2.04 2.07
CA PRO A 91 -9.61 2.90 0.99
C PRO A 91 -10.72 3.79 0.39
N LYS A 92 -11.98 3.30 0.40
CA LYS A 92 -13.14 4.09 -0.05
C LYS A 92 -13.38 5.31 0.84
N LEU A 93 -13.25 5.16 2.16
CA LEU A 93 -13.37 6.28 3.11
C LEU A 93 -12.24 7.29 2.88
N ALA A 94 -11.02 6.83 2.69
CA ALA A 94 -9.86 7.67 2.38
C ALA A 94 -10.09 8.47 1.08
N ALA A 95 -10.62 7.83 0.03
CA ALA A 95 -10.93 8.51 -1.24
C ALA A 95 -11.98 9.62 -1.07
N HIS A 96 -13.05 9.38 -0.31
CA HIS A 96 -14.04 10.41 -0.01
C HIS A 96 -13.42 11.57 0.78
N TYR A 97 -12.60 11.27 1.77
CA TYR A 97 -11.92 12.26 2.58
C TYR A 97 -10.99 13.16 1.75
N VAL A 98 -10.22 12.60 0.83
CA VAL A 98 -9.37 13.32 -0.12
C VAL A 98 -10.17 14.29 -1.00
N VAL A 99 -11.32 13.83 -1.54
CA VAL A 99 -12.21 14.64 -2.37
C VAL A 99 -12.83 15.78 -1.55
N ASP A 100 -13.37 15.48 -0.37
CA ASP A 100 -14.03 16.48 0.49
C ASP A 100 -13.01 17.51 1.00
N SER A 101 -11.77 17.10 1.32
CA SER A 101 -10.67 18.02 1.68
C SER A 101 -10.29 18.95 0.53
N SER A 102 -10.26 18.45 -0.72
CA SER A 102 -10.02 19.27 -1.92
C SER A 102 -11.10 20.32 -2.12
N ILE A 103 -12.36 19.95 -1.96
CA ILE A 103 -13.50 20.85 -2.10
C ILE A 103 -13.46 21.91 -0.99
N SER A 104 -13.25 21.47 0.25
CA SER A 104 -13.15 22.38 1.41
C SER A 104 -12.03 23.41 1.23
N SER A 105 -10.84 22.99 0.76
CA SER A 105 -9.72 23.91 0.54
C SER A 105 -10.04 24.99 -0.50
N CYS A 106 -10.79 24.66 -1.55
CA CYS A 106 -11.24 25.64 -2.54
C CYS A 106 -12.15 26.72 -1.92
N PHE A 107 -12.99 26.38 -0.94
CA PHE A 107 -13.78 27.37 -0.21
C PHE A 107 -12.89 28.34 0.57
N GLY A 108 -11.88 27.85 1.27
CA GLY A 108 -10.90 28.68 1.96
C GLY A 108 -10.16 29.61 0.99
N ALA A 109 -9.72 29.08 -0.15
CA ALA A 109 -9.06 29.86 -1.20
C ALA A 109 -9.97 30.97 -1.76
N ILE A 110 -11.24 30.69 -2.02
CA ILE A 110 -12.20 31.70 -2.49
C ILE A 110 -12.33 32.85 -1.47
N ILE A 111 -12.43 32.55 -0.18
CA ILE A 111 -12.52 33.57 0.88
C ILE A 111 -11.24 34.43 0.91
N CYS A 112 -10.06 33.78 0.90
CA CYS A 112 -8.77 34.46 0.94
C CYS A 112 -8.53 35.33 -0.31
N SER A 113 -8.79 34.79 -1.50
CA SER A 113 -8.64 35.49 -2.77
C SER A 113 -9.57 36.70 -2.86
N THR A 114 -10.83 36.55 -2.48
CA THR A 114 -11.81 37.63 -2.48
C THR A 114 -11.40 38.73 -1.49
N TRP A 115 -10.97 38.35 -0.28
CA TRP A 115 -10.44 39.29 0.70
C TRP A 115 -9.25 40.09 0.15
N CYS A 116 -8.30 39.43 -0.47
CA CYS A 116 -7.10 40.03 -1.02
C CYS A 116 -7.45 41.04 -2.15
N VAL A 117 -8.27 40.61 -3.12
CA VAL A 117 -8.68 41.42 -4.26
C VAL A 117 -9.45 42.68 -3.80
N LEU A 118 -10.44 42.51 -2.92
CA LEU A 118 -11.22 43.65 -2.41
C LEU A 118 -10.36 44.58 -1.56
N SER A 119 -9.51 44.04 -0.69
CA SER A 119 -8.60 44.86 0.12
C SER A 119 -7.65 45.69 -0.76
N TRP A 120 -7.09 45.04 -1.82
CA TRP A 120 -6.23 45.73 -2.79
C TRP A 120 -6.97 46.85 -3.55
N MET A 121 -8.25 46.65 -3.92
CA MET A 121 -9.04 47.61 -4.67
C MET A 121 -9.37 48.89 -3.84
N TYR A 122 -9.62 48.72 -2.55
CA TYR A 122 -10.03 49.84 -1.67
C TYR A 122 -8.86 50.49 -0.94
N ALA A 123 -7.70 49.80 -0.82
CA ALA A 123 -6.56 50.36 -0.10
C ALA A 123 -5.84 51.47 -0.86
N PRO A 124 -5.22 52.43 -0.13
CA PRO A 124 -4.31 53.43 -0.70
C PRO A 124 -3.19 52.78 -1.50
N VAL A 125 -2.72 53.48 -2.51
CA VAL A 125 -1.73 52.99 -3.47
C VAL A 125 -0.46 52.46 -2.81
N ASP A 126 -0.02 53.06 -1.73
CA ASP A 126 1.23 52.74 -1.03
C ASP A 126 1.08 51.52 -0.11
N GLU A 127 -0.13 51.11 0.23
CA GLU A 127 -0.42 49.97 1.13
C GLU A 127 -0.93 48.73 0.40
N ARG A 128 -1.12 48.75 -0.92
CA ARG A 128 -1.78 47.68 -1.68
C ARG A 128 -1.01 46.36 -1.73
N LEU A 129 0.33 46.43 -1.78
CA LEU A 129 1.15 45.21 -2.01
C LEU A 129 1.24 44.28 -0.80
N GLN A 130 0.87 44.75 0.40
CA GLN A 130 0.84 43.89 1.58
C GLN A 130 -0.17 42.72 1.46
N PHE A 131 -1.33 42.95 0.80
CA PHE A 131 -2.38 41.93 0.68
C PHE A 131 -1.97 40.72 -0.20
N PRO A 132 -1.41 40.90 -1.42
CA PRO A 132 -0.84 39.83 -2.20
C PRO A 132 0.27 39.04 -1.47
N ILE A 133 1.11 39.73 -0.67
CA ILE A 133 2.16 39.07 0.11
C ILE A 133 1.56 38.12 1.16
N ILE A 134 0.55 38.59 1.90
CA ILE A 134 -0.15 37.77 2.90
C ILE A 134 -0.83 36.56 2.21
N LEU A 135 -1.53 36.82 1.10
CA LEU A 135 -2.24 35.78 0.36
C LEU A 135 -1.28 34.66 -0.15
N VAL A 136 -0.16 35.03 -0.77
CA VAL A 136 0.77 34.06 -1.35
C VAL A 136 1.39 33.15 -0.30
N MET A 137 1.70 33.68 0.88
CA MET A 137 2.22 32.86 1.98
C MET A 137 1.21 31.78 2.39
N GLY A 138 -0.07 32.14 2.52
CA GLY A 138 -1.15 31.19 2.80
C GLY A 138 -1.38 30.19 1.66
N ALA A 139 -1.39 30.67 0.42
CA ALA A 139 -1.58 29.83 -0.77
C ALA A 139 -0.47 28.77 -0.94
N LEU A 140 0.79 29.16 -0.76
CA LEU A 140 1.92 28.23 -0.85
C LEU A 140 1.90 27.20 0.28
N ALA A 141 1.57 27.61 1.51
CA ALA A 141 1.43 26.69 2.64
C ALA A 141 0.29 25.68 2.41
N THR A 142 -0.85 26.14 1.90
CA THR A 142 -1.99 25.29 1.57
C THR A 142 -1.66 24.32 0.44
N ALA A 143 -1.00 24.79 -0.62
CA ALA A 143 -0.57 23.97 -1.74
C ALA A 143 0.42 22.87 -1.29
N TYR A 144 1.32 23.16 -0.37
CA TYR A 144 2.22 22.18 0.23
C TYR A 144 1.46 21.13 1.04
N CYS A 145 0.50 21.54 1.87
CA CYS A 145 -0.33 20.60 2.64
C CYS A 145 -1.16 19.66 1.75
N LEU A 146 -1.57 20.15 0.59
CA LEU A 146 -2.33 19.40 -0.41
C LEU A 146 -1.47 18.74 -1.51
N ALA A 147 -0.14 18.77 -1.40
CA ALA A 147 0.77 18.28 -2.46
C ALA A 147 0.51 16.82 -2.87
N ASN A 148 0.00 15.99 -1.95
CA ASN A 148 -0.44 14.63 -2.24
C ASN A 148 -1.77 14.56 -3.01
N ILE A 149 -2.49 15.68 -3.16
CA ILE A 149 -3.77 15.78 -3.87
C ILE A 149 -3.63 16.82 -4.98
N LYS A 150 -3.04 16.42 -6.10
CA LYS A 150 -2.66 17.31 -7.21
C LYS A 150 -3.75 18.29 -7.61
N ILE A 151 -4.98 17.79 -7.84
CA ILE A 151 -6.08 18.62 -8.31
C ILE A 151 -6.51 19.66 -7.27
N GLY A 152 -6.55 19.27 -6.00
CA GLY A 152 -6.87 20.19 -4.89
C GLY A 152 -5.82 21.29 -4.73
N ALA A 153 -4.54 20.93 -4.80
CA ALA A 153 -3.42 21.87 -4.70
C ALA A 153 -3.40 22.85 -5.88
N ILE A 154 -3.56 22.37 -7.12
CA ILE A 154 -3.57 23.21 -8.31
C ILE A 154 -4.79 24.13 -8.33
N ALA A 155 -5.98 23.61 -8.02
CA ALA A 155 -7.20 24.42 -7.96
C ALA A 155 -7.07 25.57 -6.94
N ASN A 156 -6.50 25.26 -5.77
CA ASN A 156 -6.23 26.23 -4.72
C ASN A 156 -5.30 27.35 -5.23
N LEU A 157 -4.15 27.00 -5.83
CA LEU A 157 -3.21 27.96 -6.41
C LEU A 157 -3.84 28.86 -7.48
N VAL A 158 -4.66 28.27 -8.36
CA VAL A 158 -5.34 29.04 -9.41
C VAL A 158 -6.33 30.03 -8.81
N ILE A 159 -7.14 29.61 -7.84
CA ILE A 159 -8.12 30.48 -7.17
C ILE A 159 -7.43 31.62 -6.41
N ASP A 160 -6.33 31.33 -5.72
CA ASP A 160 -5.63 32.33 -4.92
C ASP A 160 -4.81 33.30 -5.77
N LEU A 161 -4.02 32.80 -6.73
CA LEU A 161 -3.00 33.63 -7.38
C LEU A 161 -3.48 34.30 -8.68
N VAL A 162 -4.34 33.64 -9.47
CA VAL A 162 -4.70 34.18 -10.79
C VAL A 162 -5.48 35.50 -10.70
N PRO A 163 -6.54 35.65 -9.86
CA PRO A 163 -7.32 36.88 -9.82
C PRO A 163 -6.47 38.10 -9.44
N ILE A 164 -5.67 37.99 -8.39
CA ILE A 164 -4.83 39.07 -7.93
C ILE A 164 -3.68 39.37 -8.89
N SER A 165 -3.09 38.35 -9.52
CA SER A 165 -2.04 38.56 -10.53
C SER A 165 -2.56 39.33 -11.75
N LEU A 166 -3.75 38.97 -12.26
CA LEU A 166 -4.36 39.70 -13.36
C LEU A 166 -4.64 41.16 -13.02
N LEU A 167 -5.11 41.42 -11.80
CA LEU A 167 -5.37 42.78 -11.31
C LEU A 167 -4.08 43.58 -11.22
N LEU A 168 -3.01 43.04 -10.69
CA LEU A 168 -1.69 43.65 -10.61
C LEU A 168 -1.08 43.94 -11.99
N LEU A 169 -1.18 43.00 -12.93
CA LEU A 169 -0.65 43.17 -14.29
C LEU A 169 -1.36 44.26 -15.08
N THR A 170 -2.62 44.57 -14.76
CA THR A 170 -3.45 45.56 -15.45
C THR A 170 -3.48 46.93 -14.72
N SER A 171 -2.81 47.07 -13.58
CA SER A 171 -2.83 48.30 -12.77
C SER A 171 -2.13 49.51 -13.42
N GLY A 172 -1.29 49.29 -14.42
CA GLY A 172 -0.50 50.33 -15.10
C GLY A 172 0.76 50.78 -14.36
N ARG A 173 1.07 50.22 -13.18
CA ARG A 173 2.27 50.55 -12.38
C ARG A 173 3.34 49.48 -12.56
N ALA A 174 4.59 49.88 -12.78
CA ALA A 174 5.70 48.96 -12.99
C ALA A 174 5.92 48.00 -11.78
N LEU A 175 5.75 48.52 -10.54
CA LEU A 175 5.92 47.71 -9.33
C LEU A 175 4.82 46.62 -9.21
N ASP A 176 3.57 47.01 -9.47
CA ASP A 176 2.44 46.06 -9.45
C ASP A 176 2.59 45.00 -10.56
N PHE A 177 3.01 45.43 -11.77
CA PHE A 177 3.29 44.52 -12.88
C PHE A 177 4.38 43.50 -12.50
N ALA A 178 5.49 43.98 -11.91
CA ALA A 178 6.57 43.08 -11.44
C ALA A 178 6.07 42.10 -10.37
N ALA A 179 5.25 42.58 -9.42
CA ALA A 179 4.65 41.71 -8.40
C ALA A 179 3.70 40.67 -9.02
N GLY A 180 2.80 41.05 -9.91
CA GLY A 180 1.86 40.14 -10.59
C GLY A 180 2.57 39.07 -11.41
N ALA A 181 3.61 39.47 -12.17
CA ALA A 181 4.44 38.51 -12.92
C ALA A 181 5.16 37.54 -11.98
N SER A 182 5.72 38.03 -10.86
CA SER A 182 6.39 37.22 -9.87
C SER A 182 5.45 36.18 -9.23
N LEU A 183 4.20 36.57 -8.95
CA LEU A 183 3.18 35.64 -8.42
C LEU A 183 2.85 34.53 -9.42
N LEU A 184 2.73 34.84 -10.72
CA LEU A 184 2.50 33.83 -11.75
C LEU A 184 3.70 32.87 -11.88
N PHE A 185 4.93 33.37 -11.84
CA PHE A 185 6.13 32.52 -11.84
C PHE A 185 6.19 31.64 -10.59
N ALA A 186 5.87 32.18 -9.40
CA ALA A 186 5.78 31.39 -8.18
C ALA A 186 4.72 30.29 -8.27
N GLY A 187 3.55 30.61 -8.84
CA GLY A 187 2.49 29.62 -9.10
C GLY A 187 2.92 28.52 -10.07
N LEU A 188 3.60 28.87 -11.18
CA LEU A 188 4.14 27.93 -12.15
C LEU A 188 5.22 27.03 -11.52
N PHE A 189 6.12 27.60 -10.73
CA PHE A 189 7.13 26.85 -10.00
C PHE A 189 6.48 25.87 -9.01
N GLN A 190 5.49 26.35 -8.24
CA GLN A 190 4.77 25.51 -7.28
C GLN A 190 4.01 24.37 -7.99
N TRP A 191 3.38 24.62 -9.11
CA TRP A 191 2.76 23.59 -9.95
C TRP A 191 3.78 22.51 -10.35
N ARG A 192 4.97 22.93 -10.82
CA ARG A 192 6.05 21.99 -11.16
C ARG A 192 6.48 21.15 -9.95
N MET A 193 6.58 21.79 -8.77
CA MET A 193 6.94 21.11 -7.51
C MET A 193 5.87 20.11 -7.08
N ILE A 194 4.57 20.45 -7.21
CA ILE A 194 3.47 19.52 -6.90
C ILE A 194 3.54 18.28 -7.80
N ASN A 195 3.78 18.44 -9.11
CA ASN A 195 3.93 17.31 -10.01
C ASN A 195 5.12 16.43 -9.62
N ALA A 196 6.30 17.01 -9.39
CA ALA A 196 7.49 16.29 -9.00
C ALA A 196 7.31 15.55 -7.66
N HIS A 197 6.61 16.18 -6.68
CA HIS A 197 6.31 15.53 -5.40
C HIS A 197 5.41 14.30 -5.59
N GLN A 198 4.37 14.41 -6.42
CA GLN A 198 3.46 13.30 -6.69
C GLN A 198 4.17 12.12 -7.38
N ASP A 199 5.00 12.42 -8.39
CA ASP A 199 5.81 11.40 -9.07
C ASP A 199 6.73 10.68 -8.08
N HIS A 200 7.40 11.45 -7.20
CA HIS A 200 8.27 10.89 -6.16
C HIS A 200 7.52 9.97 -5.18
N VAL A 201 6.33 10.37 -4.72
CA VAL A 201 5.50 9.52 -3.83
C VAL A 201 5.10 8.23 -4.53
N LEU A 202 4.70 8.29 -5.81
CA LEU A 202 4.35 7.10 -6.58
C LEU A 202 5.55 6.16 -6.76
N ASP A 203 6.73 6.69 -7.02
CA ASP A 203 7.95 5.89 -7.15
C ASP A 203 8.33 5.22 -5.82
N LEU A 204 8.19 5.93 -4.70
CA LEU A 204 8.39 5.34 -3.37
C LEU A 204 7.42 4.17 -3.09
N LEU A 205 6.14 4.32 -3.46
CA LEU A 205 5.16 3.23 -3.29
C LEU A 205 5.47 2.04 -4.19
N ARG A 206 5.90 2.27 -5.44
CA ARG A 206 6.34 1.22 -6.37
C ARG A 206 7.56 0.46 -5.83
N LEU A 207 8.59 1.20 -5.39
CA LEU A 207 9.79 0.61 -4.80
C LEU A 207 9.47 -0.18 -3.53
N LYS A 208 8.59 0.34 -2.67
CA LYS A 208 8.14 -0.37 -1.47
C LYS A 208 7.45 -1.69 -1.83
N LYS A 209 6.58 -1.69 -2.85
CA LYS A 209 5.91 -2.92 -3.34
C LYS A 209 6.93 -3.91 -3.90
N GLN A 210 7.87 -3.45 -4.74
CA GLN A 210 8.93 -4.30 -5.28
C GLN A 210 9.79 -4.91 -4.17
N ASN A 211 10.22 -4.11 -3.21
CA ASN A 211 11.00 -4.59 -2.07
C ASN A 211 10.21 -5.59 -1.22
N ARG A 212 8.89 -5.39 -1.05
CA ARG A 212 8.04 -6.35 -0.35
C ARG A 212 7.98 -7.70 -1.08
N VAL A 213 7.79 -7.70 -2.40
CA VAL A 213 7.81 -8.93 -3.20
C VAL A 213 9.15 -9.62 -3.08
N LEU A 214 10.28 -8.91 -3.26
CA LEU A 214 11.62 -9.46 -3.12
C LEU A 214 11.91 -10.00 -1.71
N ALA A 215 11.32 -9.40 -0.68
CA ALA A 215 11.50 -9.82 0.71
C ALA A 215 10.61 -11.02 1.11
N LEU A 216 9.55 -11.33 0.35
CA LEU A 216 8.55 -12.34 0.70
C LEU A 216 8.54 -13.55 -0.25
N THR A 217 9.19 -13.46 -1.41
CA THR A 217 9.22 -14.56 -2.38
C THR A 217 10.64 -15.06 -2.62
N ASP A 218 10.77 -16.34 -2.95
CA ASP A 218 12.01 -16.92 -3.46
C ASP A 218 12.28 -16.42 -4.88
N PRO A 219 13.48 -15.91 -5.20
CA PRO A 219 13.77 -15.31 -6.50
C PRO A 219 13.75 -16.30 -7.66
N LEU A 220 14.07 -17.58 -7.43
CA LEU A 220 14.10 -18.63 -8.45
C LEU A 220 12.69 -19.17 -8.72
N THR A 221 12.01 -19.63 -7.68
CA THR A 221 10.75 -20.37 -7.80
C THR A 221 9.50 -19.50 -7.77
N LYS A 222 9.61 -18.23 -7.32
CA LYS A 222 8.53 -17.27 -7.12
C LYS A 222 7.51 -17.64 -6.03
N LEU A 223 7.64 -18.80 -5.41
CA LEU A 223 6.87 -19.17 -4.23
C LEU A 223 7.20 -18.24 -3.05
N LEU A 224 6.40 -18.30 -2.00
CA LEU A 224 6.76 -17.64 -0.74
C LEU A 224 8.11 -18.14 -0.23
N ASN A 225 8.88 -17.27 0.40
CA ASN A 225 10.05 -17.72 1.14
C ASN A 225 9.69 -18.09 2.59
N ARG A 226 10.66 -18.61 3.33
CA ARG A 226 10.48 -19.04 4.73
C ARG A 226 9.84 -17.96 5.61
N ARG A 227 10.25 -16.69 5.43
CA ARG A 227 9.71 -15.57 6.22
C ARG A 227 8.25 -15.32 5.90
N ALA A 228 7.90 -15.29 4.64
CA ALA A 228 6.51 -15.07 4.21
C ALA A 228 5.59 -16.20 4.64
N LEU A 229 6.10 -17.45 4.69
CA LEU A 229 5.34 -18.57 5.23
C LEU A 229 5.05 -18.40 6.73
N GLN A 230 5.99 -17.85 7.51
CA GLN A 230 5.75 -17.50 8.91
C GLN A 230 4.69 -16.40 9.08
N ASP A 231 4.78 -15.32 8.26
CA ASP A 231 3.77 -14.25 8.26
C ASP A 231 2.37 -14.81 7.91
N PHE A 232 2.29 -15.76 6.98
CA PHE A 232 1.05 -16.46 6.62
C PHE A 232 0.53 -17.34 7.77
N CYS A 233 1.41 -18.02 8.48
CA CYS A 233 1.08 -18.81 9.66
C CYS A 233 0.45 -17.95 10.77
N GLU A 234 1.02 -16.77 11.02
CA GLU A 234 0.46 -15.81 11.99
C GLU A 234 -0.95 -15.34 11.58
N ALA A 235 -1.18 -15.14 10.29
CA ALA A 235 -2.50 -14.76 9.79
C ALA A 235 -3.55 -15.90 9.90
N LEU A 236 -3.12 -17.17 9.78
CA LEU A 236 -4.00 -18.32 10.00
C LEU A 236 -4.29 -18.59 11.48
N SER A 237 -3.45 -18.11 12.40
CA SER A 237 -3.63 -18.34 13.84
C SER A 237 -4.85 -17.63 14.44
N ASP A 238 -5.44 -16.68 13.72
CA ASP A 238 -6.67 -15.99 14.09
C ASP A 238 -7.95 -16.82 13.79
N ASP A 239 -7.83 -17.90 13.01
CA ASP A 239 -8.90 -18.86 12.72
C ASP A 239 -8.89 -19.99 13.77
N ASP A 240 -10.06 -20.39 14.26
CA ASP A 240 -10.22 -21.52 15.23
C ASP A 240 -9.94 -22.90 14.60
N ASP A 241 -9.64 -22.96 13.29
CA ASP A 241 -9.37 -24.21 12.58
C ASP A 241 -7.90 -24.64 12.71
N PRO A 242 -7.64 -25.94 13.02
CA PRO A 242 -6.29 -26.44 13.07
C PRO A 242 -5.63 -26.37 11.67
N ALA A 243 -4.36 -26.05 11.66
CA ALA A 243 -3.56 -25.97 10.45
C ALA A 243 -2.85 -27.29 10.15
N ARG A 244 -2.59 -27.51 8.86
CA ARG A 244 -1.76 -28.63 8.36
C ARG A 244 -0.54 -28.07 7.64
N LEU A 245 0.62 -28.65 7.96
CA LEU A 245 1.88 -28.36 7.30
C LEU A 245 2.39 -29.63 6.59
N LEU A 246 2.69 -29.49 5.31
CA LEU A 246 3.44 -30.47 4.54
C LEU A 246 4.85 -29.90 4.33
N LEU A 247 5.88 -30.57 4.85
CA LEU A 247 7.27 -30.32 4.50
C LEU A 247 7.68 -31.29 3.40
N ILE A 248 8.26 -30.76 2.33
CA ILE A 248 8.56 -31.48 1.10
C ILE A 248 10.03 -31.28 0.77
N ASP A 249 10.73 -32.35 0.44
CA ASP A 249 12.15 -32.30 0.07
C ASP A 249 12.40 -33.17 -1.16
N ILE A 250 13.18 -32.68 -2.10
CA ILE A 250 13.49 -33.36 -3.35
C ILE A 250 14.52 -34.46 -3.08
N ASP A 251 14.11 -35.71 -3.33
CA ASP A 251 14.96 -36.86 -3.11
C ASP A 251 16.21 -36.82 -4.00
N HIS A 252 17.36 -36.99 -3.39
CA HIS A 252 18.68 -37.03 -4.06
C HIS A 252 19.01 -35.80 -4.89
N PHE A 253 18.50 -34.60 -4.54
CA PHE A 253 18.71 -33.38 -5.30
C PHE A 253 20.19 -33.02 -5.52
N LYS A 254 21.04 -33.32 -4.53
CA LYS A 254 22.50 -33.15 -4.69
C LYS A 254 23.04 -34.00 -5.82
N ALA A 255 22.60 -35.27 -5.94
CA ALA A 255 23.03 -36.15 -7.03
C ALA A 255 22.57 -35.67 -8.40
N ILE A 256 21.39 -35.05 -8.48
CA ILE A 256 20.90 -34.37 -9.69
C ILE A 256 21.86 -33.23 -10.09
N ASN A 257 22.19 -32.34 -9.14
CA ASN A 257 23.14 -31.26 -9.39
C ASN A 257 24.54 -31.77 -9.79
N ASP A 258 25.03 -32.81 -9.12
CA ASP A 258 26.33 -33.38 -9.40
C ASP A 258 26.41 -34.05 -10.78
N THR A 259 25.26 -34.59 -11.29
CA THR A 259 25.17 -35.29 -12.57
C THR A 259 24.87 -34.35 -13.73
N TYR A 260 23.90 -33.44 -13.56
CA TYR A 260 23.35 -32.65 -14.65
C TYR A 260 23.73 -31.17 -14.57
N GLY A 261 24.38 -30.76 -13.49
CA GLY A 261 24.75 -29.36 -13.24
C GLY A 261 23.64 -28.54 -12.56
N HIS A 262 24.06 -27.41 -11.98
CA HIS A 262 23.16 -26.54 -11.20
C HIS A 262 22.04 -25.92 -12.03
N ASP A 263 22.30 -25.63 -13.30
CA ASP A 263 21.26 -25.00 -14.17
C ASP A 263 20.05 -25.93 -14.35
N LEU A 264 20.27 -27.23 -14.57
CA LEU A 264 19.20 -28.21 -14.66
C LEU A 264 18.57 -28.53 -13.29
N GLY A 265 19.37 -28.46 -12.22
CA GLY A 265 18.83 -28.50 -10.85
C GLY A 265 17.89 -27.34 -10.56
N ASP A 266 18.21 -26.13 -11.01
CA ASP A 266 17.34 -24.96 -10.89
C ASP A 266 16.03 -25.13 -11.68
N GLU A 267 16.07 -25.74 -12.87
CA GLU A 267 14.86 -26.08 -13.64
C GLU A 267 13.98 -27.09 -12.88
N VAL A 268 14.56 -28.10 -12.24
CA VAL A 268 13.83 -29.05 -11.38
C VAL A 268 13.12 -28.32 -10.24
N LEU A 269 13.81 -27.39 -9.56
CA LEU A 269 13.22 -26.57 -8.50
C LEU A 269 12.03 -25.75 -8.99
N VAL A 270 12.13 -25.16 -10.18
CA VAL A 270 11.05 -24.40 -10.80
C VAL A 270 9.85 -25.29 -11.16
N ILE A 271 10.09 -26.50 -11.70
CA ILE A 271 9.03 -27.47 -12.04
C ILE A 271 8.30 -27.92 -10.76
N VAL A 272 9.04 -28.30 -9.72
CA VAL A 272 8.45 -28.69 -8.43
C VAL A 272 7.63 -27.55 -7.84
N ALA A 273 8.16 -26.32 -7.88
CA ALA A 273 7.45 -25.13 -7.42
C ALA A 273 6.15 -24.90 -8.20
N ALA A 274 6.18 -25.04 -9.52
CA ALA A 274 4.97 -24.89 -10.35
C ALA A 274 3.88 -25.93 -9.99
N VAL A 275 4.25 -27.16 -9.66
CA VAL A 275 3.31 -28.16 -9.17
C VAL A 275 2.73 -27.74 -7.82
N LEU A 276 3.57 -27.29 -6.88
CA LEU A 276 3.12 -26.88 -5.54
C LEU A 276 2.24 -25.64 -5.58
N GLU A 277 2.49 -24.70 -6.49
CA GLU A 277 1.69 -23.49 -6.68
C GLU A 277 0.24 -23.84 -7.08
N THR A 278 -0.02 -24.95 -7.74
CA THR A 278 -1.39 -25.39 -8.09
C THR A 278 -2.28 -25.66 -6.87
N PHE A 279 -1.68 -25.86 -5.71
CA PHE A 279 -2.40 -26.04 -4.44
C PHE A 279 -2.60 -24.74 -3.69
N SER A 280 -1.95 -23.63 -4.10
CA SER A 280 -2.07 -22.33 -3.45
C SER A 280 -3.45 -21.72 -3.67
N GLY A 281 -3.96 -21.04 -2.64
CA GLY A 281 -5.27 -20.38 -2.65
C GLY A 281 -5.43 -19.44 -1.45
N ASN A 282 -6.66 -19.06 -1.13
CA ASN A 282 -6.90 -18.12 -0.03
C ASN A 282 -6.40 -18.63 1.34
N ASN A 283 -6.55 -19.95 1.59
CA ASN A 283 -6.25 -20.56 2.87
C ASN A 283 -5.14 -21.63 2.76
N VAL A 284 -4.39 -21.67 1.65
CA VAL A 284 -3.23 -22.52 1.43
C VAL A 284 -2.14 -21.72 0.75
N SER A 285 -0.91 -21.83 1.26
CA SER A 285 0.27 -21.20 0.64
C SER A 285 1.39 -22.21 0.42
N ALA A 286 2.02 -22.10 -0.75
CA ALA A 286 3.23 -22.82 -1.09
C ALA A 286 4.46 -21.92 -0.84
N ALA A 287 5.51 -22.52 -0.28
CA ALA A 287 6.75 -21.82 0.01
C ALA A 287 7.97 -22.69 -0.30
N ARG A 288 9.09 -22.02 -0.65
CA ARG A 288 10.43 -22.60 -0.63
C ARG A 288 11.13 -22.15 0.65
N ILE A 289 11.50 -23.11 1.50
CA ILE A 289 12.05 -22.83 2.84
C ILE A 289 13.55 -23.08 2.96
N GLY A 290 14.12 -23.80 2.01
CA GLY A 290 15.54 -24.15 1.95
C GLY A 290 16.02 -24.33 0.52
N GLY A 291 17.20 -24.92 0.34
CA GLY A 291 17.78 -25.17 -0.99
C GLY A 291 16.87 -26.04 -1.86
N GLU A 292 16.48 -27.20 -1.34
CA GLU A 292 15.65 -28.22 -2.00
C GLU A 292 14.37 -28.53 -1.21
N GLU A 293 14.11 -27.69 -0.18
CA GLU A 293 13.00 -27.87 0.75
C GLU A 293 11.85 -26.91 0.44
N PHE A 294 10.64 -27.44 0.40
CA PHE A 294 9.40 -26.73 0.17
C PHE A 294 8.39 -26.99 1.29
N ALA A 295 7.37 -26.15 1.35
CA ALA A 295 6.26 -26.33 2.27
C ALA A 295 4.92 -25.97 1.63
N LEU A 296 3.86 -26.70 2.03
CA LEU A 296 2.46 -26.27 1.89
C LEU A 296 1.88 -26.09 3.30
N LEU A 297 1.32 -24.94 3.57
CA LEU A 297 0.66 -24.62 4.84
C LEU A 297 -0.76 -24.15 4.55
N GLY A 298 -1.73 -24.68 5.28
CA GLY A 298 -3.12 -24.25 5.16
C GLY A 298 -3.98 -24.78 6.29
N THR A 299 -5.27 -24.39 6.33
CA THR A 299 -6.23 -25.00 7.26
C THR A 299 -6.48 -26.45 6.90
N ASN A 300 -6.86 -27.28 7.85
CA ASN A 300 -7.13 -28.71 7.60
C ASN A 300 -8.21 -28.95 6.54
N GLU A 301 -9.18 -28.04 6.45
CA GLU A 301 -10.23 -28.07 5.42
C GLU A 301 -9.67 -27.77 4.02
N ALA A 302 -8.87 -26.72 3.89
CA ALA A 302 -8.33 -26.27 2.60
C ALA A 302 -7.17 -27.15 2.10
N LEU A 303 -6.42 -27.77 3.02
CA LEU A 303 -5.27 -28.64 2.74
C LEU A 303 -5.52 -30.06 3.30
N PRO A 304 -6.38 -30.90 2.67
CA PRO A 304 -6.67 -32.28 3.13
C PRO A 304 -5.43 -33.15 3.20
N ALA A 305 -5.36 -34.13 4.12
CA ALA A 305 -4.22 -35.03 4.27
C ALA A 305 -3.87 -35.77 2.96
N ALA A 306 -4.88 -36.12 2.15
CA ALA A 306 -4.69 -36.73 0.84
C ALA A 306 -3.89 -35.85 -0.16
N THR A 307 -3.71 -34.56 0.11
CA THR A 307 -2.91 -33.66 -0.73
C THR A 307 -1.45 -34.13 -0.80
N ALA A 308 -0.90 -34.70 0.27
CA ALA A 308 0.47 -35.20 0.26
C ALA A 308 0.68 -36.26 -0.82
N LEU A 309 -0.27 -37.18 -0.98
CA LEU A 309 -0.21 -38.21 -2.04
C LEU A 309 -0.38 -37.64 -3.45
N LYS A 310 -1.21 -36.62 -3.60
CA LYS A 310 -1.37 -35.90 -4.88
C LYS A 310 -0.08 -35.18 -5.27
N VAL A 311 0.60 -34.52 -4.31
CA VAL A 311 1.91 -33.88 -4.53
C VAL A 311 2.93 -34.90 -5.03
N LEU A 312 3.05 -36.08 -4.36
CA LEU A 312 3.95 -37.15 -4.78
C LEU A 312 3.66 -37.60 -6.22
N ALA A 313 2.39 -37.82 -6.56
CA ALA A 313 1.99 -38.30 -7.88
C ALA A 313 2.29 -37.24 -8.96
N LEU A 314 1.90 -35.98 -8.74
CA LEU A 314 2.08 -34.92 -9.72
C LEU A 314 3.56 -34.60 -9.98
N ILE A 315 4.40 -34.58 -8.94
CA ILE A 315 5.83 -34.32 -9.11
C ILE A 315 6.49 -35.48 -9.88
N ARG A 316 6.13 -36.71 -9.58
CA ARG A 316 6.65 -37.91 -10.29
C ARG A 316 6.22 -37.96 -11.75
N GLU A 317 5.02 -37.44 -12.09
CA GLU A 317 4.49 -37.38 -13.45
C GLU A 317 4.92 -36.13 -14.21
N ALA A 318 5.52 -35.14 -13.52
CA ALA A 318 5.98 -33.89 -14.14
C ALA A 318 7.10 -34.16 -15.16
N ALA A 319 7.04 -33.49 -16.31
CA ALA A 319 8.09 -33.56 -17.31
C ALA A 319 9.35 -32.84 -16.80
N MET A 320 10.39 -33.62 -16.53
CA MET A 320 11.69 -33.09 -16.10
C MET A 320 12.59 -32.76 -17.32
N PRO A 321 13.63 -31.95 -17.15
CA PRO A 321 14.53 -31.60 -18.26
C PRO A 321 15.49 -32.71 -18.67
N PHE A 322 15.33 -33.91 -18.10
CA PHE A 322 16.08 -35.15 -18.40
C PHE A 322 15.16 -36.37 -18.27
N ASP A 323 15.61 -37.54 -18.75
CA ASP A 323 14.77 -38.75 -18.84
C ASP A 323 14.48 -39.46 -17.50
N GLU A 324 15.14 -39.06 -16.40
CA GLU A 324 14.94 -39.64 -15.08
C GLU A 324 13.79 -38.97 -14.32
N GLN A 325 13.07 -39.82 -13.54
CA GLN A 325 12.00 -39.32 -12.67
C GLN A 325 12.58 -38.64 -11.41
N VAL A 326 12.06 -37.49 -11.07
CA VAL A 326 12.31 -36.86 -9.79
C VAL A 326 11.23 -37.25 -8.79
N THR A 327 11.63 -37.60 -7.57
CA THR A 327 10.71 -37.91 -6.48
C THR A 327 10.93 -36.96 -5.31
N VAL A 328 9.95 -36.92 -4.42
CA VAL A 328 10.01 -36.13 -3.20
C VAL A 328 9.62 -36.98 -1.99
N SER A 329 10.15 -36.60 -0.84
CA SER A 329 9.67 -37.11 0.46
C SER A 329 8.84 -36.01 1.13
N VAL A 330 7.74 -36.42 1.78
CA VAL A 330 6.80 -35.47 2.41
C VAL A 330 6.56 -35.84 3.88
N GLY A 331 6.76 -34.91 4.76
CA GLY A 331 6.38 -34.98 6.17
C GLY A 331 5.11 -34.19 6.42
N VAL A 332 4.12 -34.79 7.09
CA VAL A 332 2.82 -34.15 7.36
C VAL A 332 2.59 -34.04 8.86
N ALA A 333 2.22 -32.84 9.30
CA ALA A 333 1.79 -32.59 10.67
C ALA A 333 0.55 -31.70 10.72
N GLU A 334 -0.20 -31.82 11.82
CA GLU A 334 -1.39 -31.01 12.10
C GLU A 334 -1.28 -30.42 13.50
N GLY A 335 -1.74 -29.19 13.67
CA GLY A 335 -1.68 -28.54 14.96
C GLY A 335 -2.46 -27.24 15.01
N ASP A 336 -2.67 -26.79 16.25
CA ASP A 336 -3.28 -25.50 16.54
C ASP A 336 -2.18 -24.42 16.54
N LEU A 337 -2.34 -23.40 15.70
CA LEU A 337 -1.40 -22.27 15.57
C LEU A 337 -1.63 -21.21 16.64
N GLY A 338 -2.80 -21.14 17.26
CA GLY A 338 -3.13 -20.20 18.34
C GLY A 338 -2.47 -20.56 19.68
N ALA A 339 -1.93 -21.80 19.82
CA ALA A 339 -1.22 -22.22 21.01
C ALA A 339 0.17 -21.57 21.11
N ALA A 340 0.65 -21.38 22.35
CA ALA A 340 2.03 -20.93 22.59
C ALA A 340 3.01 -21.88 21.89
N GLU A 341 3.90 -21.33 21.04
CA GLU A 341 4.84 -22.08 20.22
C GLU A 341 4.19 -23.00 19.16
N GLY A 342 2.92 -22.75 18.77
CA GLY A 342 2.17 -23.58 17.81
C GLY A 342 2.92 -23.85 16.50
N TRP A 343 3.50 -22.79 15.91
CA TRP A 343 4.32 -22.92 14.71
C TRP A 343 5.57 -23.79 14.90
N GLN A 344 6.33 -23.56 15.97
CA GLN A 344 7.56 -24.31 16.25
C GLN A 344 7.27 -25.80 16.43
N LYS A 345 6.18 -26.13 17.14
CA LYS A 345 5.74 -27.49 17.34
C LYS A 345 5.31 -28.15 16.03
N LEU A 346 4.44 -27.46 15.26
CA LEU A 346 3.94 -27.95 13.98
C LEU A 346 5.10 -28.21 13.00
N TYR A 347 6.06 -27.28 12.92
CA TYR A 347 7.24 -27.42 12.07
C TYR A 347 8.12 -28.60 12.52
N SER A 348 8.40 -28.73 13.81
CA SER A 348 9.21 -29.83 14.35
C SER A 348 8.57 -31.20 14.14
N GLU A 349 7.25 -31.30 14.24
CA GLU A 349 6.50 -32.53 13.98
C GLU A 349 6.54 -32.90 12.51
N ALA A 350 6.36 -31.96 11.60
CA ALA A 350 6.45 -32.18 10.16
C ALA A 350 7.88 -32.56 9.73
N ASP A 351 8.90 -31.94 10.31
CA ASP A 351 10.31 -32.26 10.04
C ASP A 351 10.67 -33.68 10.48
N ARG A 352 10.17 -34.12 11.66
CA ARG A 352 10.33 -35.50 12.13
C ARG A 352 9.65 -36.50 11.18
N ALA A 353 8.46 -36.16 10.68
CA ALA A 353 7.76 -37.01 9.71
C ALA A 353 8.48 -37.08 8.36
N LEU A 354 9.06 -35.97 7.90
CA LEU A 354 9.87 -35.90 6.69
C LEU A 354 11.15 -36.75 6.82
N TYR A 355 11.82 -36.68 7.98
CA TYR A 355 12.98 -37.49 8.25
C TYR A 355 12.62 -39.01 8.17
N GLU A 356 11.48 -39.40 8.74
CA GLU A 356 11.00 -40.79 8.66
C GLU A 356 10.69 -41.21 7.22
N ALA A 357 10.07 -40.31 6.42
CA ALA A 357 9.84 -40.58 5.00
C ALA A 357 11.15 -40.84 4.23
N LYS A 358 12.21 -40.06 4.51
CA LYS A 358 13.55 -40.28 3.92
C LYS A 358 14.19 -41.56 4.42
N ALA A 359 14.12 -41.86 5.71
CA ALA A 359 14.73 -43.06 6.32
C ALA A 359 14.11 -44.37 5.86
N THR A 360 12.79 -44.40 5.64
CA THR A 360 12.03 -45.59 5.26
C THR A 360 12.01 -45.86 3.75
N GLY A 361 12.76 -45.09 2.95
CA GLY A 361 13.04 -45.39 1.53
C GLY A 361 12.52 -44.36 0.53
N ARG A 362 12.29 -43.12 0.97
CA ARG A 362 11.94 -41.96 0.11
C ARG A 362 10.68 -42.15 -0.75
N ASN A 363 10.38 -41.17 -1.62
CA ASN A 363 9.23 -41.21 -2.54
C ASN A 363 7.92 -41.57 -1.81
N ARG A 364 7.66 -40.93 -0.66
CA ARG A 364 6.50 -41.21 0.20
C ARG A 364 6.12 -40.03 1.09
N ALA A 365 4.91 -40.10 1.59
CA ALA A 365 4.45 -39.21 2.66
C ALA A 365 4.36 -39.98 3.97
N CYS A 366 4.86 -39.38 5.05
CA CYS A 366 4.68 -39.88 6.42
C CYS A 366 3.92 -38.83 7.25
N HIS A 367 2.97 -39.28 8.04
CA HIS A 367 2.27 -38.46 9.00
C HIS A 367 2.86 -38.64 10.40
N VAL A 368 2.92 -37.57 11.17
CA VAL A 368 3.49 -37.60 12.52
C VAL A 368 2.78 -38.63 13.45
N SER A 369 1.46 -38.80 13.27
CA SER A 369 0.67 -39.79 14.01
C SER A 369 1.09 -41.26 13.77
N ASP A 370 1.74 -41.50 12.62
CA ASP A 370 2.13 -42.88 12.23
C ASP A 370 3.52 -43.26 12.76
N ILE A 371 4.24 -42.29 13.36
CA ILE A 371 5.55 -42.48 13.95
C ILE A 371 5.38 -43.13 15.34
N GLY A 372 5.75 -44.42 15.46
CA GLY A 372 5.68 -45.15 16.72
C GLY A 372 4.64 -46.27 16.79
N SER A 373 3.74 -46.36 15.81
CA SER A 373 2.85 -47.49 15.58
C SER A 373 3.13 -48.01 14.19
N ASP A 374 3.85 -49.12 14.05
CA ASP A 374 4.30 -49.79 12.81
C ASP A 374 4.21 -48.84 11.54
N PRO A 375 5.28 -48.18 11.11
CA PRO A 375 5.20 -46.96 10.29
C PRO A 375 4.63 -47.28 8.91
N LYS A 376 3.36 -47.02 8.70
CA LYS A 376 2.70 -47.09 7.38
C LYS A 376 2.86 -45.74 6.66
N CYS A 377 4.10 -45.42 6.27
CA CYS A 377 4.31 -44.33 5.32
C CYS A 377 3.69 -44.69 3.97
N GLN A 378 2.80 -43.86 3.45
CA GLN A 378 2.06 -44.11 2.23
C GLN A 378 2.90 -43.83 0.98
N ARG A 379 2.93 -44.73 0.02
CA ARG A 379 3.56 -44.52 -1.30
C ARG A 379 2.55 -44.02 -2.33
N ALA A 380 3.06 -43.36 -3.35
CA ALA A 380 2.24 -42.83 -4.46
C ALA A 380 1.47 -43.94 -5.23
N GLU A 381 1.89 -45.19 -5.13
CA GLU A 381 1.24 -46.34 -5.79
C GLU A 381 -0.08 -46.73 -5.12
N ASP A 382 -0.22 -46.50 -3.81
CA ASP A 382 -1.43 -46.83 -3.04
C ASP A 382 -2.65 -45.97 -3.43
N SER A 383 -2.41 -44.79 -4.04
CA SER A 383 -3.49 -43.88 -4.48
C SER A 383 -4.27 -44.40 -5.71
N ARG A 384 -3.68 -45.27 -6.54
CA ARG A 384 -4.37 -45.86 -7.72
C ARG A 384 -5.38 -46.94 -7.35
N GLU A 385 -5.15 -47.64 -6.24
CA GLU A 385 -6.10 -48.64 -5.73
C GLU A 385 -7.30 -48.01 -5.04
N ALA A 386 -7.09 -46.90 -4.27
CA ALA A 386 -8.17 -46.18 -3.61
C ALA A 386 -9.13 -45.47 -4.59
N THR A 387 -8.63 -45.01 -5.75
CA THR A 387 -9.46 -44.34 -6.78
C THR A 387 -10.20 -45.34 -7.69
N ARG A 388 -9.80 -46.64 -7.70
CA ARG A 388 -10.51 -47.73 -8.41
C ARG A 388 -11.59 -48.42 -7.57
N ALA A 389 -11.60 -48.16 -6.25
CA ALA A 389 -12.55 -48.75 -5.31
C ALA A 389 -13.67 -47.79 -4.86
N ALA A 390 -13.66 -46.53 -5.30
CA ALA A 390 -14.71 -45.52 -5.15
C ALA A 390 -15.37 -45.24 -6.52
#